data_e0b89746cf97a2f2a4d9b29ac1954714
#
_entry.id   e0b89746cf97a2f2a4d9b29ac1954714
#
_cell.length_a   1.000
_cell.length_b   1.000
_cell.length_c   1.000
_cell.angle_alpha   90.00
_cell.angle_beta   90.00
_cell.angle_gamma   90.00
#
_symmetry.space_group_name_H-M   'P 1'
#
loop_
_entity.id
_entity.type
_entity.pdbx_description
1 polymer ?
#
loop_
_entity_poly.entity_id
_entity_poly.type
_entity_poly.pdbx_seq_one_letter_code
_entity_poly.pdbx_strand_id
1 'polypeptide(L)'
;SAANFGRLMAVFLWVYGLMSPISGIIGDRMSRKWLIVGSLCVWSGVTYLMGYATTFDQLYWLRGIMGISEALYLPAALSLIADFHQDKTRSLAVGIHMTGLYVGQAIGGFGATFAAMYSWHSTFHWFGIIGVGYGVILAFFLRDKERGTISVMQEKVTKIPVLKSLAMLFSNVFFWIILFYFCVPGTPGW
;
A
#
# COMPACT_ATOMS: atom_id res chain seq x y z
N SER A 1 14.95 2.60 -22.36
CA SER A 1 14.37 3.81 -22.96
C SER A 1 13.39 4.47 -21.98
N ALA A 2 13.11 5.76 -22.16
CA ALA A 2 12.11 6.48 -21.34
C ALA A 2 10.72 5.81 -21.40
N ALA A 3 10.34 5.26 -22.57
CA ALA A 3 9.10 4.52 -22.74
C ALA A 3 9.03 3.26 -21.86
N ASN A 4 10.12 2.53 -21.70
CA ASN A 4 10.18 1.37 -20.82
C ASN A 4 10.05 1.76 -19.34
N PHE A 5 10.65 2.87 -18.94
CA PHE A 5 10.49 3.40 -17.61
C PHE A 5 9.03 3.79 -17.34
N GLY A 6 8.39 4.49 -18.27
CA GLY A 6 6.97 4.81 -18.18
C GLY A 6 6.07 3.58 -18.05
N ARG A 7 6.37 2.49 -18.80
CA ARG A 7 5.65 1.21 -18.69
C ARG A 7 5.79 0.56 -17.31
N LEU A 8 7.00 0.60 -16.71
CA LEU A 8 7.22 0.06 -15.35
C LEU A 8 6.45 0.84 -14.28
N MET A 9 6.34 2.16 -14.42
CA MET A 9 5.54 2.97 -13.52
C MET A 9 4.04 2.74 -13.74
N ALA A 10 3.61 2.68 -14.99
CA ALA A 10 2.22 2.48 -15.36
C ALA A 10 1.67 1.13 -14.85
N VAL A 11 2.38 0.01 -15.04
CA VAL A 11 1.91 -1.30 -14.59
C VAL A 11 1.71 -1.34 -13.08
N PHE A 12 2.65 -0.78 -12.32
CA PHE A 12 2.52 -0.69 -10.87
C PHE A 12 1.27 0.09 -10.47
N LEU A 13 1.07 1.30 -11.00
CA LEU A 13 -0.05 2.17 -10.67
C LEU A 13 -1.40 1.57 -11.08
N TRP A 14 -1.48 0.96 -12.27
CA TRP A 14 -2.71 0.30 -12.73
C TRP A 14 -3.08 -0.89 -11.84
N VAL A 15 -2.12 -1.74 -11.53
CA VAL A 15 -2.36 -2.90 -10.68
C VAL A 15 -2.71 -2.46 -9.26
N TYR A 16 -1.98 -1.50 -8.70
CA TYR A 16 -2.27 -0.90 -7.40
C TYR A 16 -3.69 -0.32 -7.35
N GLY A 17 -4.06 0.49 -8.35
CA GLY A 17 -5.38 1.12 -8.40
C GLY A 17 -6.53 0.11 -8.52
N LEU A 18 -6.38 -0.92 -9.37
CA LEU A 18 -7.37 -1.99 -9.53
C LEU A 18 -7.49 -2.86 -8.27
N MET A 19 -6.39 -3.09 -7.57
CA MET A 19 -6.37 -3.88 -6.33
C MET A 19 -6.88 -3.11 -5.11
N SER A 20 -6.82 -1.78 -5.11
CA SER A 20 -7.20 -0.97 -3.94
C SER A 20 -8.63 -1.22 -3.43
N PRO A 21 -9.68 -1.29 -4.26
CA PRO A 21 -11.03 -1.64 -3.79
C PRO A 21 -11.12 -3.06 -3.21
N ILE A 22 -10.39 -4.00 -3.83
CA ILE A 22 -10.34 -5.40 -3.38
C ILE A 22 -9.62 -5.49 -2.03
N SER A 23 -8.57 -4.72 -1.86
CA SER A 23 -7.79 -4.62 -0.62
C SER A 23 -8.63 -4.14 0.57
N GLY A 24 -9.55 -3.20 0.34
CA GLY A 24 -10.53 -2.79 1.36
C GLY A 24 -11.39 -3.96 1.83
N ILE A 25 -11.93 -4.76 0.90
CA ILE A 25 -12.77 -5.94 1.22
C ILE A 25 -11.97 -7.01 1.96
N ILE A 26 -10.71 -7.23 1.57
CA ILE A 26 -9.81 -8.18 2.24
C ILE A 26 -9.49 -7.69 3.65
N GLY A 27 -9.21 -6.39 3.82
CA GLY A 27 -8.92 -5.75 5.09
C GLY A 27 -10.03 -5.89 6.12
N ASP A 28 -11.30 -5.92 5.66
CA ASP A 28 -12.45 -6.13 6.52
C ASP A 28 -12.57 -7.56 7.06
N ARG A 29 -11.95 -8.54 6.39
CA ARG A 29 -12.08 -9.96 6.71
C ARG A 29 -10.86 -10.57 7.40
N MET A 30 -9.69 -10.01 7.14
CA MET A 30 -8.41 -10.54 7.64
C MET A 30 -7.86 -9.72 8.82
N SER A 31 -6.91 -10.31 9.54
CA SER A 31 -6.12 -9.63 10.57
C SER A 31 -5.31 -8.49 9.93
N ARG A 32 -5.48 -7.27 10.45
CA ARG A 32 -4.80 -6.08 9.94
C ARG A 32 -3.29 -6.16 10.13
N LYS A 33 -2.84 -6.73 11.25
CA LYS A 33 -1.45 -7.02 11.51
C LYS A 33 -0.84 -7.87 10.40
N TRP A 34 -1.48 -9.01 10.08
CA TRP A 34 -0.93 -9.93 9.09
C TRP A 34 -1.01 -9.40 7.66
N LEU A 35 -1.99 -8.54 7.36
CA LEU A 35 -2.03 -7.82 6.08
C LEU A 35 -0.88 -6.83 5.96
N ILE A 36 -0.58 -6.05 7.01
CA ILE A 36 0.51 -5.08 7.03
C ILE A 36 1.86 -5.80 6.91
N VAL A 37 2.10 -6.79 7.77
CA VAL A 37 3.37 -7.54 7.78
C VAL A 37 3.54 -8.34 6.50
N GLY A 38 2.51 -9.03 6.05
CA GLY A 38 2.54 -9.84 4.84
C GLY A 38 2.78 -9.00 3.59
N SER A 39 2.07 -7.89 3.43
CA SER A 39 2.29 -6.98 2.31
C SER A 39 3.72 -6.44 2.32
N LEU A 40 4.23 -5.98 3.46
CA LEU A 40 5.60 -5.49 3.59
C LEU A 40 6.63 -6.57 3.22
N CYS A 41 6.48 -7.79 3.72
CA CYS A 41 7.40 -8.89 3.40
C CYS A 41 7.35 -9.24 1.91
N VAL A 42 6.15 -9.26 1.30
CA VAL A 42 6.01 -9.58 -0.13
C VAL A 42 6.64 -8.50 -0.99
N TRP A 43 6.30 -7.21 -0.79
CA TRP A 43 6.90 -6.17 -1.64
C TRP A 43 8.41 -6.04 -1.42
N SER A 44 8.91 -6.25 -0.20
CA SER A 44 10.34 -6.24 0.09
C SER A 44 11.06 -7.44 -0.55
N GLY A 45 10.44 -8.62 -0.53
CA GLY A 45 10.92 -9.80 -1.23
C GLY A 45 10.94 -9.59 -2.75
N VAL A 46 9.89 -8.98 -3.30
CA VAL A 46 9.84 -8.60 -4.72
C VAL A 46 10.93 -7.58 -5.05
N THR A 47 11.16 -6.58 -4.19
CA THR A 47 12.25 -5.62 -4.33
C THR A 47 13.60 -6.34 -4.38
N TYR A 48 13.84 -7.29 -3.48
CA TYR A 48 15.04 -8.10 -3.50
C TYR A 48 15.20 -8.89 -4.82
N LEU A 49 14.12 -9.52 -5.29
CA LEU A 49 14.11 -10.26 -6.56
C LEU A 49 14.35 -9.37 -7.78
N MET A 50 13.92 -8.10 -7.74
CA MET A 50 14.23 -7.14 -8.82
C MET A 50 15.73 -6.94 -8.99
N GLY A 51 16.54 -7.12 -7.94
CA GLY A 51 17.99 -7.10 -8.03
C GLY A 51 18.60 -8.22 -8.88
N TYR A 52 17.88 -9.28 -9.17
CA TYR A 52 18.30 -10.36 -10.07
C TYR A 52 17.76 -10.23 -11.50
N ALA A 53 16.91 -9.23 -11.75
CA ALA A 53 16.29 -9.10 -13.05
C ALA A 53 17.31 -8.73 -14.12
N THR A 54 17.35 -9.51 -15.20
CA THR A 54 18.22 -9.31 -16.36
C THR A 54 17.45 -8.82 -17.59
N THR A 55 16.10 -8.95 -17.57
CA THR A 55 15.25 -8.54 -18.68
C THR A 55 14.20 -7.54 -18.22
N PHE A 56 13.69 -6.75 -19.19
CA PHE A 56 12.61 -5.81 -18.94
C PHE A 56 11.34 -6.52 -18.47
N ASP A 57 11.01 -7.68 -19.04
CA ASP A 57 9.77 -8.41 -18.72
C ASP A 57 9.79 -8.93 -17.28
N GLN A 58 10.94 -9.36 -16.77
CA GLN A 58 11.08 -9.72 -15.36
C GLN A 58 10.77 -8.54 -14.45
N LEU A 59 11.34 -7.37 -14.73
CA LEU A 59 11.05 -6.15 -13.96
C LEU A 59 9.57 -5.76 -14.07
N TYR A 60 8.97 -5.90 -15.24
CA TYR A 60 7.57 -5.56 -15.49
C TYR A 60 6.62 -6.41 -14.63
N TRP A 61 6.80 -7.73 -14.62
CA TRP A 61 5.99 -8.63 -13.81
C TRP A 61 6.22 -8.45 -12.31
N LEU A 62 7.45 -8.26 -11.87
CA LEU A 62 7.77 -7.97 -10.48
C LEU A 62 7.12 -6.66 -10.02
N ARG A 63 7.09 -5.61 -10.86
CA ARG A 63 6.36 -4.37 -10.56
C ARG A 63 4.86 -4.57 -10.44
N GLY A 64 4.27 -5.43 -11.26
CA GLY A 64 2.87 -5.82 -11.14
C GLY A 64 2.58 -6.50 -9.79
N ILE A 65 3.37 -7.48 -9.40
CA ILE A 65 3.25 -8.19 -8.11
C ILE A 65 3.43 -7.22 -6.93
N MET A 66 4.39 -6.29 -7.03
CA MET A 66 4.60 -5.24 -6.04
C MET A 66 3.33 -4.39 -5.86
N GLY A 67 2.68 -3.96 -6.95
CA GLY A 67 1.43 -3.20 -6.91
C GLY A 67 0.29 -3.94 -6.18
N ILE A 68 0.17 -5.26 -6.37
CA ILE A 68 -0.81 -6.09 -5.65
C ILE A 68 -0.54 -6.05 -4.14
N SER A 69 0.70 -6.31 -3.74
CA SER A 69 1.06 -6.42 -2.33
C SER A 69 0.96 -5.07 -1.61
N GLU A 70 1.41 -4.00 -2.24
CA GLU A 70 1.42 -2.67 -1.65
C GLU A 70 0.03 -2.07 -1.51
N ALA A 71 -0.90 -2.40 -2.40
CA ALA A 71 -2.30 -2.00 -2.30
C ALA A 71 -3.00 -2.51 -1.02
N LEU A 72 -2.54 -3.61 -0.43
CA LEU A 72 -3.10 -4.16 0.81
C LEU A 72 -2.67 -3.37 2.06
N TYR A 73 -1.54 -2.66 2.00
CA TYR A 73 -0.95 -2.00 3.16
C TYR A 73 -1.77 -0.82 3.67
N LEU A 74 -2.06 0.15 2.80
CA LEU A 74 -2.63 1.44 3.23
C LEU A 74 -4.01 1.30 3.89
N PRO A 75 -4.99 0.56 3.34
CA PRO A 75 -6.27 0.34 4.01
C PRO A 75 -6.12 -0.37 5.36
N ALA A 76 -5.24 -1.37 5.45
CA ALA A 76 -5.00 -2.11 6.68
C ALA A 76 -4.34 -1.22 7.76
N ALA A 77 -3.35 -0.41 7.38
CA ALA A 77 -2.65 0.51 8.29
C ALA A 77 -3.59 1.59 8.84
N LEU A 78 -4.37 2.24 7.98
CA LEU A 78 -5.33 3.27 8.39
C LEU A 78 -6.43 2.68 9.28
N SER A 79 -6.90 1.47 8.98
CA SER A 79 -7.86 0.75 9.80
C SER A 79 -7.28 0.40 11.17
N LEU A 80 -6.03 -0.08 11.22
CA LEU A 80 -5.36 -0.38 12.50
C LEU A 80 -5.16 0.87 13.34
N ILE A 81 -4.76 2.00 12.74
CA ILE A 81 -4.67 3.30 13.43
C ILE A 81 -6.03 3.70 14.00
N ALA A 82 -7.11 3.53 13.23
CA ALA A 82 -8.45 3.87 13.69
C ALA A 82 -8.93 2.98 14.85
N ASP A 83 -8.44 1.74 14.96
CA ASP A 83 -8.77 0.86 16.09
C ASP A 83 -8.12 1.28 17.41
N PHE A 84 -6.89 1.81 17.34
CA PHE A 84 -6.15 2.22 18.54
C PHE A 84 -6.36 3.68 18.93
N HIS A 85 -6.77 4.53 17.98
CA HIS A 85 -6.95 5.97 18.17
C HIS A 85 -8.38 6.40 17.88
N GLN A 86 -9.04 7.00 18.90
CA GLN A 86 -10.41 7.49 18.78
C GLN A 86 -10.41 9.04 18.67
N ASP A 87 -11.43 9.56 18.00
CA ASP A 87 -11.79 10.98 17.84
C ASP A 87 -10.64 12.00 17.90
N LYS A 88 -10.18 12.38 19.09
CA LYS A 88 -9.18 13.47 19.29
C LYS A 88 -7.77 13.11 18.82
N THR A 89 -7.39 11.84 18.84
CA THR A 89 -6.02 11.41 18.51
C THR A 89 -5.90 10.76 17.14
N ARG A 90 -7.01 10.37 16.52
CA ARG A 90 -7.03 9.66 15.23
C ARG A 90 -6.42 10.48 14.11
N SER A 91 -6.83 11.75 13.97
CA SER A 91 -6.30 12.64 12.93
C SER A 91 -4.81 12.87 13.09
N LEU A 92 -4.33 13.06 14.33
CA LEU A 92 -2.90 13.20 14.61
C LEU A 92 -2.13 11.93 14.25
N ALA A 93 -2.62 10.76 14.65
CA ALA A 93 -1.96 9.49 14.35
C ALA A 93 -1.89 9.21 12.84
N VAL A 94 -2.97 9.50 12.10
CA VAL A 94 -2.97 9.44 10.63
C VAL A 94 -1.98 10.45 10.03
N GLY A 95 -1.93 11.67 10.53
CA GLY A 95 -0.98 12.70 10.09
C GLY A 95 0.47 12.27 10.29
N ILE A 96 0.82 11.72 11.45
CA ILE A 96 2.16 11.18 11.74
C ILE A 96 2.48 10.02 10.78
N HIS A 97 1.53 9.11 10.56
CA HIS A 97 1.71 8.01 9.61
C HIS A 97 1.99 8.51 8.18
N MET A 98 1.23 9.50 7.70
CA MET A 98 1.48 10.11 6.39
C MET A 98 2.82 10.84 6.32
N THR A 99 3.21 11.53 7.40
CA THR A 99 4.55 12.15 7.50
C THR A 99 5.64 11.08 7.35
N GLY A 100 5.50 9.95 8.05
CA GLY A 100 6.43 8.82 7.92
C GLY A 100 6.54 8.30 6.48
N LEU A 101 5.42 8.22 5.77
CA LEU A 101 5.38 7.80 4.37
C LEU A 101 6.15 8.78 3.46
N TYR A 102 5.94 10.10 3.60
CA TYR A 102 6.65 11.10 2.81
C TYR A 102 8.14 11.19 3.16
N VAL A 103 8.50 11.05 4.43
CA VAL A 103 9.90 10.96 4.86
C VAL A 103 10.56 9.72 4.25
N GLY A 104 9.86 8.57 4.26
CA GLY A 104 10.33 7.35 3.62
C GLY A 104 10.56 7.52 2.11
N GLN A 105 9.65 8.19 1.41
CA GLN A 105 9.81 8.52 -0.01
C GLN A 105 11.01 9.43 -0.27
N ALA A 106 11.21 10.45 0.56
CA ALA A 106 12.37 11.34 0.46
C ALA A 106 13.70 10.58 0.66
N ILE A 107 13.76 9.72 1.68
CA ILE A 107 14.93 8.85 1.92
C ILE A 107 15.12 7.87 0.76
N GLY A 108 14.04 7.30 0.24
CA GLY A 108 14.06 6.39 -0.92
C GLY A 108 14.63 7.03 -2.19
N GLY A 109 14.48 8.36 -2.33
CA GLY A 109 15.10 9.13 -3.41
C GLY A 109 16.63 9.02 -3.44
N PHE A 110 17.30 8.81 -2.29
CA PHE A 110 18.73 8.53 -2.24
C PHE A 110 19.10 7.17 -2.83
N GLY A 111 18.14 6.29 -3.07
CA GLY A 111 18.37 5.01 -3.75
C GLY A 111 19.01 5.18 -5.13
N ALA A 112 18.71 6.25 -5.85
CA ALA A 112 19.37 6.58 -7.12
C ALA A 112 20.86 6.87 -6.92
N THR A 113 21.25 7.56 -5.87
CA THR A 113 22.64 7.83 -5.49
C THR A 113 23.38 6.54 -5.16
N PHE A 114 22.76 5.67 -4.35
CA PHE A 114 23.34 4.34 -4.05
C PHE A 114 23.50 3.49 -5.32
N ALA A 115 22.52 3.51 -6.21
CA ALA A 115 22.58 2.79 -7.47
C ALA A 115 23.70 3.30 -8.38
N ALA A 116 24.00 4.60 -8.37
CA ALA A 116 25.11 5.20 -9.10
C ALA A 116 26.48 4.85 -8.50
N MET A 117 26.57 4.73 -7.17
CA MET A 117 27.84 4.42 -6.46
C MET A 117 28.21 2.94 -6.51
N TYR A 118 27.24 2.04 -6.39
CA TYR A 118 27.50 0.60 -6.30
C TYR A 118 26.96 -0.17 -7.50
N SER A 119 25.67 -0.28 -7.63
CA SER A 119 24.88 -0.74 -8.78
C SER A 119 23.39 -0.73 -8.40
N TRP A 120 22.50 -0.65 -9.35
CA TRP A 120 21.07 -0.74 -9.10
C TRP A 120 20.64 -2.13 -8.58
N HIS A 121 21.32 -3.20 -9.02
CA HIS A 121 21.09 -4.57 -8.53
C HIS A 121 21.37 -4.68 -7.02
N SER A 122 22.52 -4.20 -6.59
CA SER A 122 22.91 -4.20 -5.17
C SER A 122 21.97 -3.35 -4.32
N THR A 123 21.53 -2.21 -4.87
CA THR A 123 20.57 -1.32 -4.18
C THR A 123 19.25 -2.02 -3.92
N PHE A 124 18.70 -2.73 -4.91
CA PHE A 124 17.47 -3.51 -4.73
C PHE A 124 17.65 -4.65 -3.73
N HIS A 125 18.79 -5.34 -3.74
CA HIS A 125 19.08 -6.39 -2.76
C HIS A 125 19.10 -5.84 -1.33
N TRP A 126 19.83 -4.75 -1.08
CA TRP A 126 19.89 -4.15 0.24
C TRP A 126 18.55 -3.65 0.74
N PHE A 127 17.80 -2.93 -0.09
CA PHE A 127 16.47 -2.45 0.29
C PHE A 127 15.49 -3.58 0.56
N GLY A 128 15.55 -4.64 -0.24
CA GLY A 128 14.73 -5.84 -0.02
C GLY A 128 15.05 -6.55 1.30
N ILE A 129 16.33 -6.76 1.60
CA ILE A 129 16.76 -7.39 2.87
C ILE A 129 16.34 -6.54 4.08
N ILE A 130 16.60 -5.23 4.04
CA ILE A 130 16.21 -4.32 5.11
C ILE A 130 14.70 -4.34 5.32
N GLY A 131 13.92 -4.32 4.22
CA GLY A 131 12.46 -4.35 4.30
C GLY A 131 11.91 -5.65 4.85
N VAL A 132 12.43 -6.81 4.45
CA VAL A 132 12.06 -8.11 5.02
C VAL A 132 12.43 -8.17 6.50
N GLY A 133 13.64 -7.75 6.87
CA GLY A 133 14.08 -7.68 8.27
C GLY A 133 13.16 -6.81 9.12
N TYR A 134 12.78 -5.65 8.61
CA TYR A 134 11.80 -4.78 9.26
C TYR A 134 10.41 -5.42 9.37
N GLY A 135 9.96 -6.15 8.34
CA GLY A 135 8.71 -6.91 8.38
C GLY A 135 8.70 -7.97 9.47
N VAL A 136 9.81 -8.68 9.67
CA VAL A 136 9.99 -9.65 10.77
C VAL A 136 9.91 -8.94 12.13
N ILE A 137 10.59 -7.81 12.30
CA ILE A 137 10.51 -7.01 13.54
C ILE A 137 9.07 -6.60 13.81
N LEU A 138 8.37 -6.07 12.81
CA LEU A 138 6.96 -5.68 12.95
C LEU A 138 6.06 -6.86 13.32
N ALA A 139 6.33 -8.07 12.85
CA ALA A 139 5.54 -9.26 13.20
C ALA A 139 5.56 -9.53 14.72
N PHE A 140 6.63 -9.18 15.42
CA PHE A 140 6.73 -9.32 16.88
C PHE A 140 6.09 -8.15 17.64
N PHE A 141 6.26 -6.93 17.17
CA PHE A 141 5.83 -5.73 17.88
C PHE A 141 4.41 -5.30 17.56
N LEU A 142 3.94 -5.51 16.33
CA LEU A 142 2.61 -5.10 15.93
C LEU A 142 1.56 -6.01 16.56
N ARG A 143 0.54 -5.43 17.14
CA ARG A 143 -0.58 -6.14 17.76
C ARG A 143 -1.88 -5.79 17.04
N ASP A 144 -2.70 -6.80 16.78
CA ASP A 144 -4.09 -6.57 16.42
C ASP A 144 -4.88 -6.18 17.67
N LYS A 145 -5.80 -5.26 17.52
CA LYS A 145 -6.83 -5.05 18.52
C LYS A 145 -7.92 -6.08 18.26
N GLU A 146 -8.31 -6.81 19.31
CA GLU A 146 -9.50 -7.65 19.22
C GLU A 146 -10.64 -6.80 18.68
N ARG A 147 -11.34 -7.30 17.67
CA ARG A 147 -12.53 -6.64 17.12
C ARG A 147 -13.56 -6.56 18.23
N GLY A 148 -13.48 -5.45 18.99
CA GLY A 148 -14.29 -5.27 20.18
C GLY A 148 -15.77 -5.20 19.85
N THR A 149 -16.61 -5.22 20.87
CA THR A 149 -18.07 -5.25 20.89
C THR A 149 -18.80 -4.26 19.96
N ILE A 150 -18.10 -3.25 19.44
CA ILE A 150 -18.59 -2.34 18.37
C ILE A 150 -18.84 -3.12 17.08
N SER A 151 -18.05 -4.15 16.79
CA SER A 151 -18.26 -5.03 15.62
C SER A 151 -19.54 -5.85 15.76
N VAL A 152 -19.94 -6.22 16.97
CA VAL A 152 -21.17 -7.00 17.22
C VAL A 152 -22.42 -6.14 17.03
N MET A 153 -22.35 -4.85 17.32
CA MET A 153 -23.45 -3.91 17.00
C MET A 153 -23.50 -3.56 15.50
N GLN A 154 -22.36 -3.49 14.82
CA GLN A 154 -22.30 -3.32 13.36
C GLN A 154 -22.64 -4.60 12.58
N GLU A 155 -22.48 -5.77 13.15
CA GLU A 155 -22.86 -7.04 12.52
C GLU A 155 -24.38 -7.19 12.35
N LYS A 156 -25.19 -6.43 13.11
CA LYS A 156 -26.64 -6.28 12.90
C LYS A 156 -27.00 -5.32 11.76
N VAL A 157 -26.04 -4.54 11.26
CA VAL A 157 -26.23 -3.79 10.01
C VAL A 157 -26.14 -4.80 8.89
N THR A 158 -27.26 -5.06 8.25
CA THR A 158 -27.44 -5.94 7.08
C THR A 158 -26.22 -5.93 6.18
N LYS A 159 -25.58 -7.09 6.00
CA LYS A 159 -24.46 -7.28 5.06
C LYS A 159 -24.92 -6.85 3.66
N ILE A 160 -24.66 -5.61 3.31
CA ILE A 160 -25.01 -5.09 1.98
C ILE A 160 -24.10 -5.82 0.98
N PRO A 161 -24.65 -6.46 -0.06
CA PRO A 161 -23.83 -7.10 -1.09
C PRO A 161 -22.84 -6.09 -1.68
N VAL A 162 -21.61 -6.51 -1.91
CA VAL A 162 -20.51 -5.65 -2.44
C VAL A 162 -20.96 -4.89 -3.69
N LEU A 163 -21.70 -5.55 -4.58
CA LEU A 163 -22.23 -4.94 -5.79
C LEU A 163 -23.20 -3.77 -5.50
N LYS A 164 -24.05 -3.90 -4.47
CA LYS A 164 -24.96 -2.84 -4.05
C LYS A 164 -24.20 -1.69 -3.41
N SER A 165 -23.17 -1.97 -2.62
CA SER A 165 -22.28 -0.96 -2.03
C SER A 165 -21.55 -0.16 -3.11
N LEU A 166 -21.03 -0.82 -4.15
CA LEU A 166 -20.41 -0.18 -5.29
C LEU A 166 -21.43 0.68 -6.07
N ALA A 167 -22.62 0.15 -6.32
CA ALA A 167 -23.67 0.93 -7.00
C ALA A 167 -24.05 2.19 -6.22
N MET A 168 -24.16 2.10 -4.89
CA MET A 168 -24.42 3.26 -4.03
C MET A 168 -23.26 4.27 -4.05
N LEU A 169 -22.02 3.79 -4.09
CA LEU A 169 -20.83 4.63 -4.17
C LEU A 169 -20.79 5.40 -5.49
N PHE A 170 -20.98 4.71 -6.62
CA PHE A 170 -20.93 5.30 -7.96
C PHE A 170 -22.14 6.19 -8.27
N SER A 171 -23.27 6.03 -7.58
CA SER A 171 -24.41 6.93 -7.69
C SER A 171 -24.25 8.23 -6.90
N ASN A 172 -23.24 8.34 -6.04
CA ASN A 172 -23.00 9.51 -5.21
C ASN A 172 -22.13 10.54 -5.95
N VAL A 173 -22.70 11.71 -6.25
CA VAL A 173 -22.02 12.81 -6.94
C VAL A 173 -20.78 13.29 -6.15
N PHE A 174 -20.85 13.33 -4.82
CA PHE A 174 -19.71 13.75 -3.99
C PHE A 174 -18.52 12.79 -4.11
N PHE A 175 -18.78 11.49 -4.32
CA PHE A 175 -17.71 10.53 -4.61
C PHE A 175 -16.94 10.92 -5.87
N TRP A 176 -17.63 11.28 -6.94
CA TRP A 176 -16.99 11.68 -8.20
C TRP A 176 -16.21 13.00 -8.07
N ILE A 177 -16.75 13.98 -7.33
CA ILE A 177 -16.06 15.24 -7.07
C ILE A 177 -14.74 14.98 -6.34
N ILE A 178 -14.76 14.17 -5.30
CA ILE A 178 -13.56 13.82 -4.53
C ILE A 178 -12.58 13.02 -5.41
N LEU A 179 -13.07 12.06 -6.18
CA LEU A 179 -12.25 11.26 -7.09
C LEU A 179 -11.52 12.16 -8.10
N PHE A 180 -12.23 13.06 -8.77
CA PHE A 180 -11.63 13.99 -9.72
C PHE A 180 -10.67 14.97 -9.04
N TYR A 181 -10.99 15.44 -7.85
CA TYR A 181 -10.11 16.31 -7.07
C TYR A 181 -8.74 15.67 -6.81
N PHE A 182 -8.70 14.38 -6.55
CA PHE A 182 -7.44 13.66 -6.35
C PHE A 182 -6.75 13.23 -7.66
N CYS A 183 -7.52 12.97 -8.72
CA CYS A 183 -6.95 12.59 -10.03
C CYS A 183 -6.29 13.76 -10.74
N VAL A 184 -6.94 14.95 -10.78
CA VAL A 184 -6.47 16.09 -11.57
C VAL A 184 -5.13 16.67 -11.11
N PRO A 185 -4.87 16.89 -9.79
CA PRO A 185 -3.56 17.35 -9.34
C PRO A 185 -2.45 16.29 -9.47
N GLY A 186 -2.80 15.02 -9.53
CA GLY A 186 -1.84 13.93 -9.74
C GLY A 186 -1.28 13.82 -11.15
N THR A 187 -1.93 14.47 -12.14
CA THR A 187 -1.52 14.35 -13.56
C THR A 187 -0.32 15.23 -13.97
N PRO A 188 -0.06 16.42 -13.39
CA PRO A 188 1.07 17.26 -13.82
C PRO A 188 2.40 16.99 -13.13
N GLY A 189 2.49 16.00 -12.28
CA GLY A 189 3.66 15.78 -11.41
C GLY A 189 4.75 14.86 -11.99
N TRP A 190 4.67 14.46 -13.29
CA TRP A 190 5.59 13.44 -13.88
C TRP A 190 6.21 13.88 -15.20
#